data_c5c73752e62225b16d1a7d6c959ee88f
#
_entry.id   c5c73752e62225b16d1a7d6c959ee88f
#
_cell.length_a   1.000
_cell.length_b   1.000
_cell.length_c   1.000
_cell.angle_alpha   90.00
_cell.angle_beta   90.00
_cell.angle_gamma   90.00
#
_symmetry.space_group_name_H-M   'P 1'
#
loop_
_entity.id
_entity.type
_entity.pdbx_description
1 polymer ?
#
loop_
_entity_poly.entity_id
_entity_poly.type
_entity_poly.pdbx_seq_one_letter_code
_entity_poly.pdbx_strand_id
1 'polypeptide(L)'
;MIIDRSALGQRIREVREARGVSQTAAAQALEISQPTYSRIESGERPLAGDELVILADLFGVRAAAITGLPAVRERARFAARTDGSTAAMTTMREKLCAYLELDSYLTSQGVA
;
A
#
# COMPACT_ATOMS: atom_id res chain seq x y z
N MET A 1 -12.71 6.68 -5.37
CA MET A 1 -13.01 6.51 -3.95
C MET A 1 -12.06 7.34 -3.11
N ILE A 2 -12.59 8.11 -2.19
CA ILE A 2 -11.79 8.96 -1.32
C ILE A 2 -11.58 8.22 -0.01
N ILE A 3 -10.32 8.09 0.41
CA ILE A 3 -9.98 7.48 1.69
C ILE A 3 -9.94 8.59 2.72
N ASP A 4 -10.73 8.45 3.79
CA ASP A 4 -10.70 9.36 4.90
C ASP A 4 -9.32 9.27 5.59
N ARG A 5 -8.69 10.42 5.82
CA ARG A 5 -7.37 10.48 6.44
C ARG A 5 -7.36 9.86 7.84
N SER A 6 -8.42 10.06 8.60
CA SER A 6 -8.54 9.48 9.93
C SER A 6 -8.62 7.97 9.87
N ALA A 7 -9.40 7.44 8.94
CA ALA A 7 -9.51 5.99 8.75
C ALA A 7 -8.20 5.40 8.26
N LEU A 8 -7.51 6.09 7.35
CA LEU A 8 -6.21 5.65 6.87
C LEU A 8 -5.18 5.65 7.99
N GLY A 9 -5.13 6.72 8.77
CA GLY A 9 -4.23 6.81 9.92
C GLY A 9 -4.47 5.71 10.93
N GLN A 10 -5.72 5.38 11.19
CA GLN A 10 -6.08 4.29 12.10
C GLN A 10 -5.58 2.95 11.57
N ARG A 11 -5.73 2.69 10.27
CA ARG A 11 -5.22 1.46 9.66
C ARG A 11 -3.71 1.37 9.72
N ILE A 12 -3.03 2.48 9.49
CA ILE A 12 -1.57 2.54 9.60
C ILE A 12 -1.15 2.15 11.02
N ARG A 13 -1.81 2.72 12.01
CA ARG A 13 -1.53 2.42 13.40
C ARG A 13 -1.75 0.95 13.73
N GLU A 14 -2.87 0.40 13.30
CA GLU A 14 -3.20 -1.00 13.55
C GLU A 14 -2.17 -1.93 12.93
N VAL A 15 -1.79 -1.68 11.69
CA VAL A 15 -0.79 -2.51 11.00
C VAL A 15 0.57 -2.35 11.69
N ARG A 16 0.94 -1.12 12.03
CA ARG A 16 2.21 -0.86 12.72
C ARG A 16 2.29 -1.61 14.03
N GLU A 17 1.26 -1.53 14.84
CA GLU A 17 1.22 -2.21 16.14
C GLU A 17 1.23 -3.73 15.97
N ALA A 18 0.49 -4.24 15.01
CA ALA A 18 0.45 -5.68 14.72
C ALA A 18 1.82 -6.21 14.27
N ARG A 19 2.63 -5.37 13.63
CA ARG A 19 3.97 -5.76 13.19
C ARG A 19 5.06 -5.42 14.20
N GLY A 20 4.70 -4.84 15.33
CA GLY A 20 5.65 -4.54 16.38
C GLY A 20 6.61 -3.40 16.07
N VAL A 21 6.21 -2.47 15.20
CA VAL A 21 7.04 -1.34 14.80
C VAL A 21 6.68 -0.12 15.64
N SER A 22 7.69 0.62 16.10
CA SER A 22 7.46 1.84 16.87
C SER A 22 7.15 3.03 15.96
N GLN A 23 6.50 4.06 16.52
CA GLN A 23 6.29 5.31 15.78
C GLN A 23 7.63 5.95 15.41
N THR A 24 8.63 5.84 16.27
CA THR A 24 9.96 6.38 16.00
C THR A 24 10.59 5.71 14.77
N ALA A 25 10.50 4.40 14.68
CA ALA A 25 11.03 3.66 13.54
C ALA A 25 10.31 4.05 12.24
N ALA A 26 9.00 4.20 12.31
CA ALA A 26 8.22 4.63 11.14
C ALA A 26 8.59 6.05 10.71
N ALA A 27 8.75 6.96 11.68
CA ALA A 27 9.16 8.33 11.40
C ALA A 27 10.55 8.38 10.75
N GLN A 28 11.48 7.58 11.25
CA GLN A 28 12.83 7.50 10.67
C GLN A 28 12.80 7.00 9.23
N ALA A 29 11.98 6.02 8.95
CA ALA A 29 11.83 5.49 7.59
C ALA A 29 11.31 6.56 6.61
N LEU A 30 10.45 7.44 7.09
CA LEU A 30 9.91 8.54 6.29
C LEU A 30 10.77 9.81 6.34
N GLU A 31 11.84 9.79 7.11
CA GLU A 31 12.73 10.94 7.31
C GLU A 31 11.98 12.16 7.86
N ILE A 32 11.07 11.92 8.79
CA ILE A 32 10.30 12.97 9.48
C ILE A 32 10.41 12.78 10.98
N SER A 33 9.97 13.78 11.73
CA SER A 33 9.98 13.69 13.20
C SER A 33 8.87 12.76 13.69
N GLN A 34 9.04 12.21 14.88
CA GLN A 34 8.03 11.35 15.49
C GLN A 34 6.71 12.10 15.70
N PRO A 35 6.69 13.33 16.19
CA PRO A 35 5.42 14.08 16.27
C PRO A 35 4.74 14.29 14.93
N THR A 36 5.51 14.50 13.85
CA THR A 36 4.97 14.64 12.51
C THR A 36 4.35 13.32 12.06
N TYR A 37 5.03 12.21 12.32
CA TYR A 37 4.49 10.90 11.99
C TYR A 37 3.19 10.62 12.78
N SER A 38 3.17 10.98 14.06
CA SER A 38 1.99 10.80 14.89
C SER A 38 0.77 11.49 14.29
N ARG A 39 0.97 12.65 13.65
CA ARG A 39 -0.12 13.36 12.97
C ARG A 39 -0.66 12.61 11.76
N ILE A 40 0.16 11.80 11.12
CA ILE A 40 -0.32 10.92 10.05
C ILE A 40 -1.31 9.90 10.62
N GLU A 41 -0.97 9.29 11.75
CA GLU A 41 -1.85 8.31 12.39
C GLU A 41 -3.14 8.92 12.92
N SER A 42 -3.10 10.17 13.34
CA SER A 42 -4.29 10.87 13.83
C SER A 42 -5.14 11.48 12.71
N GLY A 43 -4.63 11.46 11.48
CA GLY A 43 -5.34 12.04 10.34
C GLY A 43 -5.13 13.54 10.17
N GLU A 44 -4.29 14.16 10.98
CA GLU A 44 -4.02 15.60 10.89
C GLU A 44 -3.09 15.94 9.72
N ARG A 45 -2.26 15.00 9.30
CA ARG A 45 -1.34 15.18 8.19
C ARG A 45 -1.66 14.17 7.10
N PRO A 46 -1.77 14.61 5.83
CA PRO A 46 -1.98 13.67 4.74
C PRO A 46 -0.75 12.79 4.52
N LEU A 47 -0.98 11.59 4.01
CA LEU A 47 0.08 10.65 3.66
C LEU A 47 0.26 10.66 2.15
N ALA A 48 1.48 10.92 1.69
CA ALA A 48 1.78 10.88 0.26
C ALA A 48 1.90 9.42 -0.21
N GLY A 49 1.70 9.20 -1.52
CA GLY A 49 1.75 7.86 -2.08
C GLY A 49 3.08 7.16 -1.89
N ASP A 50 4.19 7.89 -2.03
CA ASP A 50 5.52 7.34 -1.80
C ASP A 50 5.75 7.00 -0.32
N GLU A 51 5.21 7.80 0.58
CA GLU A 51 5.26 7.52 2.01
C GLU A 51 4.49 6.25 2.35
N LEU A 52 3.36 6.04 1.71
CA LEU A 52 2.58 4.82 1.88
C LEU A 52 3.39 3.59 1.48
N VAL A 53 4.08 3.65 0.36
CA VAL A 53 4.93 2.54 -0.13
C VAL A 53 6.05 2.25 0.86
N ILE A 54 6.69 3.29 1.38
CA ILE A 54 7.76 3.15 2.37
C ILE A 54 7.25 2.47 3.64
N LEU A 55 6.09 2.90 4.13
CA LEU A 55 5.50 2.31 5.33
C LEU A 55 5.08 0.86 5.10
N ALA A 56 4.49 0.56 3.94
CA ALA A 56 4.10 -0.80 3.60
C ALA A 56 5.32 -1.72 3.59
N ASP A 57 6.41 -1.26 3.02
CA ASP A 57 7.66 -2.00 2.98
C ASP A 57 8.22 -2.20 4.39
N LEU A 58 8.24 -1.16 5.19
CA LEU A 58 8.73 -1.23 6.57
C LEU A 58 7.91 -2.20 7.42
N PHE A 59 6.59 -2.14 7.29
CA PHE A 59 5.70 -3.03 8.05
C PHE A 59 5.67 -4.44 7.49
N GLY A 60 6.20 -4.64 6.30
CA GLY A 60 6.19 -5.94 5.66
C GLY A 60 4.81 -6.37 5.17
N VAL A 61 4.01 -5.43 4.71
CA VAL A 61 2.67 -5.68 4.19
C VAL A 61 2.49 -5.02 2.84
N ARG A 62 1.42 -5.35 2.15
CA ARG A 62 1.06 -4.70 0.90
C ARG A 62 0.38 -3.38 1.19
N ALA A 63 0.54 -2.42 0.29
CA ALA A 63 -0.15 -1.13 0.42
C ALA A 63 -1.65 -1.31 0.56
N ALA A 64 -2.24 -2.31 -0.12
CA ALA A 64 -3.67 -2.62 -0.02
C ALA A 64 -4.09 -2.97 1.40
N ALA A 65 -3.20 -3.57 2.20
CA ALA A 65 -3.50 -3.89 3.60
C ALA A 65 -3.67 -2.63 4.44
N ILE A 66 -2.99 -1.56 4.06
CA ILE A 66 -3.10 -0.27 4.74
C ILE A 66 -4.29 0.51 4.24
N THR A 67 -4.45 0.61 2.92
CA THR A 67 -5.49 1.45 2.33
C THR A 67 -6.88 0.82 2.35
N GLY A 68 -6.94 -0.50 2.40
CA GLY A 68 -8.20 -1.22 2.27
C GLY A 68 -8.74 -1.24 0.85
N LEU A 69 -7.97 -0.76 -0.13
CA LEU A 69 -8.37 -0.80 -1.53
C LEU A 69 -8.15 -2.19 -2.11
N PRO A 70 -8.92 -2.55 -3.16
CA PRO A 70 -8.71 -3.84 -3.82
C PRO A 70 -7.28 -4.01 -4.31
N ALA A 71 -6.79 -5.24 -4.22
CA ALA A 71 -5.46 -5.57 -4.72
C ALA A 71 -5.41 -5.42 -6.23
N VAL A 72 -4.18 -5.24 -6.76
CA VAL A 72 -3.95 -5.13 -8.21
C VAL A 72 -4.57 -6.31 -8.96
N ARG A 73 -4.53 -7.50 -8.37
CA ARG A 73 -5.12 -8.71 -8.97
C ARG A 73 -6.60 -8.53 -9.28
N GLU A 74 -7.37 -7.95 -8.36
CA GLU A 74 -8.79 -7.72 -8.56
C GLU A 74 -9.05 -6.66 -9.63
N ARG A 75 -8.21 -5.63 -9.67
CA ARG A 75 -8.27 -4.62 -10.72
C ARG A 75 -7.97 -5.23 -12.09
N ALA A 76 -7.03 -6.14 -12.15
CA ALA A 76 -6.70 -6.85 -13.38
C ALA A 76 -7.89 -7.68 -13.88
N ARG A 77 -8.59 -8.38 -13.00
CA ARG A 77 -9.78 -9.12 -13.37
C ARG A 77 -10.87 -8.22 -13.91
N PHE A 78 -11.10 -7.09 -13.25
CA PHE A 78 -12.10 -6.13 -13.67
C PHE A 78 -11.77 -5.58 -15.06
N ALA A 79 -10.53 -5.17 -15.28
CA ALA A 79 -10.09 -4.67 -16.58
C ALA A 79 -10.27 -5.69 -17.68
N ALA A 80 -9.94 -6.95 -17.41
CA ALA A 80 -10.09 -8.03 -18.38
C ALA A 80 -11.54 -8.26 -18.78
N ARG A 81 -12.49 -8.01 -17.88
CA ARG A 81 -13.92 -8.17 -18.19
C ARG A 81 -14.47 -7.03 -19.03
N THR A 82 -13.95 -5.83 -18.87
CA THR A 82 -14.52 -4.64 -19.49
C THR A 82 -13.87 -4.28 -20.80
N ASP A 83 -12.64 -4.72 -21.04
CA ASP A 83 -11.91 -4.42 -22.27
C ASP A 83 -12.20 -5.50 -23.32
N GLY A 84 -12.80 -5.09 -24.43
CA GLY A 84 -13.10 -5.99 -25.54
C GLY A 84 -11.98 -6.10 -26.56
N SER A 85 -10.91 -5.35 -26.42
CA SER A 85 -9.78 -5.34 -27.37
C SER A 85 -8.75 -6.39 -27.01
N THR A 86 -8.50 -7.34 -27.91
CA THR A 86 -7.53 -8.40 -27.67
C THR A 86 -6.11 -7.85 -27.51
N ALA A 87 -5.71 -6.93 -28.37
CA ALA A 87 -4.38 -6.35 -28.32
C ALA A 87 -4.16 -5.55 -27.04
N ALA A 88 -5.15 -4.71 -26.70
CA ALA A 88 -5.08 -3.91 -25.47
C ALA A 88 -5.08 -4.80 -24.24
N MET A 89 -5.88 -5.87 -24.27
CA MET A 89 -5.92 -6.83 -23.17
C MET A 89 -4.59 -7.55 -22.98
N THR A 90 -3.95 -7.94 -24.07
CA THR A 90 -2.65 -8.61 -24.01
C THR A 90 -1.61 -7.69 -23.39
N THR A 91 -1.52 -6.44 -23.86
CA THR A 91 -0.59 -5.46 -23.33
C THR A 91 -0.87 -5.19 -21.84
N MET A 92 -2.12 -5.04 -21.51
CA MET A 92 -2.52 -4.78 -20.11
C MET A 92 -2.16 -5.98 -19.22
N ARG A 93 -2.42 -7.20 -19.68
CA ARG A 93 -2.07 -8.39 -18.92
C ARG A 93 -0.58 -8.49 -18.67
N GLU A 94 0.24 -8.20 -19.69
CA GLU A 94 1.68 -8.24 -19.52
C GLU A 94 2.15 -7.27 -18.44
N LYS A 95 1.64 -6.04 -18.48
CA LYS A 95 1.99 -5.03 -17.47
C LYS A 95 1.49 -5.43 -16.08
N LEU A 96 0.27 -5.90 -15.99
CA LEU A 96 -0.32 -6.28 -14.72
C LEU A 96 0.31 -7.53 -14.15
N CYS A 97 0.66 -8.50 -14.99
CA CYS A 97 1.37 -9.70 -14.55
C CYS A 97 2.73 -9.35 -13.98
N ALA A 98 3.48 -8.46 -14.64
CA ALA A 98 4.76 -8.01 -14.12
C ALA A 98 4.58 -7.33 -12.75
N TYR A 99 3.54 -6.53 -12.61
CA TYR A 99 3.24 -5.85 -11.36
C TYR A 99 2.86 -6.84 -10.25
N LEU A 100 2.06 -7.83 -10.59
CA LEU A 100 1.64 -8.88 -9.65
C LEU A 100 2.80 -9.77 -9.24
N GLU A 101 3.69 -10.08 -10.16
CA GLU A 101 4.90 -10.84 -9.85
C GLU A 101 5.78 -10.08 -8.88
N LEU A 102 5.94 -8.78 -9.08
CA LEU A 102 6.69 -7.95 -8.15
C LEU A 102 6.05 -7.95 -6.76
N ASP A 103 4.75 -7.80 -6.70
CA ASP A 103 4.01 -7.83 -5.44
C ASP A 103 4.20 -9.17 -4.73
N SER A 104 4.08 -10.29 -5.46
CA SER A 104 4.30 -11.62 -4.92
C SER A 104 5.74 -11.83 -4.48
N TYR A 105 6.69 -11.32 -5.25
CA TYR A 105 8.10 -11.38 -4.91
C TYR A 105 8.39 -10.68 -3.59
N LEU A 106 7.89 -9.46 -3.43
CA LEU A 106 8.08 -8.71 -2.20
C LEU A 106 7.45 -9.43 -1.00
N THR A 107 6.29 -10.02 -1.20
CA THR A 107 5.61 -10.78 -0.15
C THR A 107 6.44 -12.00 0.26
N SER A 108 7.00 -12.73 -0.68
CA SER A 108 7.77 -13.93 -0.37
C SER A 108 9.16 -13.63 0.15
N GLN A 109 9.74 -12.49 -0.18
CA GLN A 109 11.12 -12.16 0.22
C GLN A 109 11.27 -11.74 1.67
N GLY A 110 10.37 -11.00 2.21
CA GLY A 110 10.60 -10.52 3.56
C GLY A 110 9.37 -10.50 4.41
N VAL A 111 8.28 -10.86 3.86
CA VAL A 111 7.02 -10.51 4.45
C VAL A 111 6.10 -11.68 4.57
N ALA A 112 6.42 -12.69 3.87
CA ALA A 112 5.55 -13.86 3.80
C ALA A 112 4.91 -14.21 5.09
#